data_79b588ddd2cf666f996fcdbe954fabc7
#
_entry.id   79b588ddd2cf666f996fcdbe954fabc7
#
_cell.length_a   1.000
_cell.length_b   1.000
_cell.length_c   1.000
_cell.angle_alpha   90.00
_cell.angle_beta   90.00
_cell.angle_gamma   90.00
#
_symmetry.space_group_name_H-M   'P 1'
#
loop_
_entity.id
_entity.type
_entity.pdbx_description
1 polymer ?
#
loop_
_entity_poly.entity_id
_entity_poly.type
_entity_poly.pdbx_seq_one_letter_code
_entity_poly.pdbx_strand_id
1 'polypeptide(L)'
;MTKLGPLLIGLLVACGAGQQDQDTLAESIRSYNDGIRWGRYSVAAGRIPPAERTQFVDEMDERADTVKITDYEIVNVAARGTKEAQVRIKLSWYLSAKGTVHETHALQTWERKGKLWFMVQEARVRGAEMPGLPEPASDTTLPVP
;
A
#
# COMPACT_ATOMS: atom_id res chain seq x y z
N MET A 1 -44.48 -50.88 -1.74
CA MET A 1 -43.99 -50.00 -0.67
C MET A 1 -42.55 -49.66 -1.00
N THR A 2 -42.37 -48.57 -1.67
CA THR A 2 -41.07 -48.07 -2.13
C THR A 2 -40.56 -47.00 -1.17
N LYS A 3 -39.47 -47.27 -0.50
CA LYS A 3 -38.79 -46.27 0.33
C LYS A 3 -37.77 -45.55 -0.51
N LEU A 4 -38.06 -44.28 -0.84
CA LEU A 4 -37.09 -43.34 -1.36
C LEU A 4 -36.20 -42.87 -0.19
N GLY A 5 -34.90 -43.13 -0.30
CA GLY A 5 -33.89 -42.52 0.58
C GLY A 5 -33.51 -41.11 0.10
N PRO A 6 -33.28 -40.16 1.00
CA PRO A 6 -32.87 -38.82 0.60
C PRO A 6 -31.40 -38.80 0.17
N LEU A 7 -31.19 -38.33 -1.02
CA LEU A 7 -29.88 -38.05 -1.59
C LEU A 7 -29.32 -36.79 -0.92
N LEU A 8 -28.35 -36.95 -0.02
CA LEU A 8 -27.59 -35.84 0.57
C LEU A 8 -26.60 -35.30 -0.47
N ILE A 9 -26.95 -34.18 -1.06
CA ILE A 9 -26.01 -33.39 -1.87
C ILE A 9 -25.12 -32.62 -0.93
N GLY A 10 -23.89 -33.11 -0.75
CA GLY A 10 -22.85 -32.38 -0.06
C GLY A 10 -22.37 -31.20 -0.89
N LEU A 11 -22.74 -29.97 -0.52
CA LEU A 11 -22.12 -28.76 -1.05
C LEU A 11 -20.69 -28.66 -0.56
N LEU A 12 -19.74 -28.86 -1.45
CA LEU A 12 -18.33 -28.50 -1.25
C LEU A 12 -18.20 -26.97 -1.31
N VAL A 13 -18.15 -26.33 -0.17
CA VAL A 13 -17.71 -24.95 -0.05
C VAL A 13 -16.19 -24.97 0.01
N ALA A 14 -15.54 -24.97 -1.15
CA ALA A 14 -14.11 -24.78 -1.28
C ALA A 14 -13.89 -23.46 -2.03
N CYS A 15 -13.92 -22.35 -1.29
CA CYS A 15 -13.44 -21.05 -1.81
C CYS A 15 -13.33 -20.08 -0.66
N GLY A 16 -12.13 -19.66 -0.30
CA GLY A 16 -12.03 -18.55 0.61
C GLY A 16 -10.64 -18.10 1.05
N ALA A 17 -9.64 -18.97 1.09
CA ALA A 17 -8.35 -18.58 1.67
C ALA A 17 -7.57 -17.56 0.82
N GLY A 18 -7.59 -17.66 -0.51
CA GLY A 18 -6.84 -16.75 -1.38
C GLY A 18 -7.48 -15.37 -1.53
N GLN A 19 -8.81 -15.28 -1.49
CA GLN A 19 -9.53 -14.03 -1.62
C GLN A 19 -9.44 -13.17 -0.35
N GLN A 20 -9.47 -13.81 0.81
CA GLN A 20 -9.35 -13.14 2.09
C GLN A 20 -7.97 -12.53 2.31
N ASP A 21 -6.89 -13.15 1.84
CA ASP A 21 -5.54 -12.59 1.88
C ASP A 21 -5.39 -11.41 0.91
N GLN A 22 -6.02 -11.43 -0.25
CA GLN A 22 -6.05 -10.31 -1.20
C GLN A 22 -6.84 -9.11 -0.66
N ASP A 23 -7.99 -9.34 -0.06
CA ASP A 23 -8.83 -8.29 0.53
C ASP A 23 -8.08 -7.59 1.68
N THR A 24 -7.34 -8.33 2.49
CA THR A 24 -6.52 -7.78 3.58
C THR A 24 -5.36 -6.92 3.06
N LEU A 25 -4.69 -7.32 1.97
CA LEU A 25 -3.67 -6.50 1.32
C LEU A 25 -4.27 -5.20 0.77
N ALA A 26 -5.38 -5.29 0.05
CA ALA A 26 -6.05 -4.11 -0.52
C ALA A 26 -6.50 -3.12 0.57
N GLU A 27 -7.03 -3.61 1.67
CA GLU A 27 -7.40 -2.78 2.82
C GLU A 27 -6.16 -2.12 3.45
N SER A 28 -5.06 -2.86 3.59
CA SER A 28 -3.81 -2.34 4.14
C SER A 28 -3.23 -1.21 3.28
N ILE A 29 -3.21 -1.40 1.96
CA ILE A 29 -2.75 -0.39 0.99
C ILE A 29 -3.60 0.89 1.09
N ARG A 30 -4.92 0.75 1.13
CA ARG A 30 -5.82 1.90 1.27
C ARG A 30 -5.66 2.60 2.61
N SER A 31 -5.63 1.85 3.70
CA SER A 31 -5.46 2.40 5.05
C SER A 31 -4.19 3.26 5.18
N TYR A 32 -3.08 2.79 4.62
CA TYR A 32 -1.83 3.56 4.58
C TYR A 32 -1.97 4.84 3.74
N ASN A 33 -2.36 4.70 2.48
CA ASN A 33 -2.37 5.83 1.55
C ASN A 33 -3.45 6.88 1.89
N ASP A 34 -4.62 6.46 2.39
CA ASP A 34 -5.63 7.36 2.93
C ASP A 34 -5.13 8.11 4.18
N GLY A 35 -4.40 7.42 5.06
CA GLY A 35 -3.76 8.04 6.21
C GLY A 35 -2.79 9.14 5.80
N ILE A 36 -1.96 8.88 4.80
CA ILE A 36 -1.02 9.87 4.24
C ILE A 36 -1.78 11.05 3.63
N ARG A 37 -2.74 10.80 2.75
CA ARG A 37 -3.51 11.84 2.07
C ARG A 37 -4.22 12.79 3.05
N TRP A 38 -4.83 12.25 4.07
CA TRP A 38 -5.64 13.01 5.01
C TRP A 38 -4.90 13.48 6.26
N GLY A 39 -3.56 13.34 6.29
CA GLY A 39 -2.73 13.76 7.42
C GLY A 39 -2.99 12.96 8.70
N ARG A 40 -3.54 11.75 8.58
CA ARG A 40 -3.76 10.82 9.70
C ARG A 40 -2.57 9.88 9.84
N TYR A 41 -1.42 10.43 10.17
CA TYR A 41 -0.14 9.70 10.14
C TYR A 41 -0.06 8.57 11.16
N SER A 42 -0.72 8.69 12.29
CA SER A 42 -0.82 7.58 13.25
C SER A 42 -1.62 6.39 12.72
N VAL A 43 -2.61 6.62 11.85
CA VAL A 43 -3.34 5.55 11.15
C VAL A 43 -2.43 4.89 10.11
N ALA A 44 -1.75 5.69 9.29
CA ALA A 44 -0.78 5.18 8.32
C ALA A 44 0.35 4.37 9.01
N ALA A 45 0.83 4.84 10.17
CA ALA A 45 1.86 4.17 10.96
C ALA A 45 1.46 2.76 11.41
N GLY A 46 0.17 2.46 11.51
CA GLY A 46 -0.32 1.10 11.75
C GLY A 46 0.09 0.09 10.67
N ARG A 47 0.48 0.58 9.49
CA ARG A 47 0.98 -0.24 8.37
C ARG A 47 2.50 -0.14 8.18
N ILE A 48 3.20 0.51 9.09
CA ILE A 48 4.66 0.55 9.16
C ILE A 48 5.13 -0.47 10.20
N PRO A 49 6.28 -1.12 10.00
CA PRO A 49 6.85 -2.02 11.01
C PRO A 49 6.94 -1.33 12.38
N PRO A 50 6.57 -2.01 13.48
CA PRO A 50 6.46 -1.39 14.80
C PRO A 50 7.67 -0.59 15.25
N ALA A 51 8.88 -1.06 14.95
CA ALA A 51 10.13 -0.39 15.34
C ALA A 51 10.35 0.96 14.65
N GLU A 52 9.69 1.22 13.53
CA GLU A 52 9.90 2.41 12.70
C GLU A 52 8.76 3.44 12.83
N ARG A 53 7.70 3.10 13.54
CA ARG A 53 6.46 3.92 13.60
C ARG A 53 6.66 5.31 14.16
N THR A 54 7.40 5.44 15.26
CA THR A 54 7.62 6.75 15.91
C THR A 54 8.38 7.67 14.98
N GLN A 55 9.48 7.20 14.41
CA GLN A 55 10.26 7.98 13.45
C GLN A 55 9.43 8.36 12.23
N PHE A 56 8.64 7.43 11.70
CA PHE A 56 7.75 7.68 10.57
C PHE A 56 6.76 8.81 10.85
N VAL A 57 6.08 8.79 12.01
CA VAL A 57 5.11 9.84 12.36
C VAL A 57 5.81 11.19 12.50
N ASP A 58 6.96 11.25 13.17
CA ASP A 58 7.73 12.48 13.36
C ASP A 58 8.16 13.08 12.01
N GLU A 59 8.67 12.27 11.10
CA GLU A 59 9.06 12.71 9.74
C GLU A 59 7.87 13.20 8.92
N MET A 60 6.72 12.54 9.03
CA MET A 60 5.50 12.95 8.33
C MET A 60 4.94 14.26 8.88
N ASP A 61 4.92 14.43 10.20
CA ASP A 61 4.47 15.66 10.85
C ASP A 61 5.37 16.86 10.47
N GLU A 62 6.67 16.66 10.47
CA GLU A 62 7.64 17.70 10.07
C GLU A 62 7.44 18.12 8.60
N ARG A 63 7.19 17.18 7.71
CA ARG A 63 6.98 17.43 6.28
C ARG A 63 5.62 18.03 5.94
N ALA A 64 4.62 17.81 6.80
CA ALA A 64 3.22 18.17 6.53
C ALA A 64 2.98 19.67 6.27
N ASP A 65 3.82 20.54 6.83
CA ASP A 65 3.72 21.98 6.61
C ASP A 65 4.22 22.42 5.22
N THR A 66 5.12 21.64 4.64
CA THR A 66 5.78 21.97 3.38
C THR A 66 5.17 21.28 2.18
N VAL A 67 4.86 19.98 2.30
CA VAL A 67 4.34 19.14 1.21
C VAL A 67 2.88 18.79 1.49
N LYS A 68 2.01 19.11 0.53
CA LYS A 68 0.58 18.79 0.59
C LYS A 68 0.24 17.74 -0.46
N ILE A 69 -0.19 16.57 -0.03
CA ILE A 69 -0.69 15.53 -0.93
C ILE A 69 -2.18 15.76 -1.13
N THR A 70 -2.59 15.94 -2.38
CA THR A 70 -3.98 16.24 -2.76
C THR A 70 -4.75 15.00 -3.16
N ASP A 71 -4.06 14.03 -3.76
CA ASP A 71 -4.69 12.80 -4.22
C ASP A 71 -3.66 11.67 -4.39
N TYR A 72 -4.14 10.45 -4.43
CA TYR A 72 -3.35 9.29 -4.84
C TYR A 72 -4.19 8.33 -5.69
N GLU A 73 -3.52 7.55 -6.52
CA GLU A 73 -4.12 6.51 -7.35
C GLU A 73 -3.29 5.23 -7.24
N ILE A 74 -3.94 4.11 -6.97
CA ILE A 74 -3.31 2.80 -7.01
C ILE A 74 -3.27 2.36 -8.49
N VAL A 75 -2.08 2.41 -9.08
CA VAL A 75 -1.89 2.13 -10.51
C VAL A 75 -1.79 0.64 -10.77
N ASN A 76 -1.07 -0.09 -9.92
CA ASN A 76 -0.89 -1.53 -10.06
C ASN A 76 -0.54 -2.18 -8.73
N VAL A 77 -1.04 -3.40 -8.53
CA VAL A 77 -0.70 -4.28 -7.42
C VAL A 77 -0.18 -5.58 -7.98
N ALA A 78 1.07 -5.93 -7.69
CA ALA A 78 1.72 -7.15 -8.13
C ALA A 78 2.12 -7.99 -6.92
N ALA A 79 1.40 -9.09 -6.68
CA ALA A 79 1.77 -10.05 -5.65
C ALA A 79 3.00 -10.85 -6.08
N ARG A 80 3.95 -11.03 -5.15
CA ARG A 80 5.12 -11.89 -5.31
C ARG A 80 5.04 -13.02 -4.30
N GLY A 81 4.45 -14.15 -4.70
CA GLY A 81 4.11 -15.22 -3.79
C GLY A 81 3.01 -14.79 -2.80
N THR A 82 3.04 -15.34 -1.59
CA THR A 82 1.99 -15.13 -0.56
C THR A 82 2.36 -14.10 0.51
N LYS A 83 3.61 -13.65 0.54
CA LYS A 83 4.15 -12.82 1.63
C LYS A 83 4.73 -11.48 1.20
N GLU A 84 4.77 -11.20 -0.09
CA GLU A 84 5.30 -9.96 -0.64
C GLU A 84 4.40 -9.43 -1.75
N ALA A 85 4.30 -8.11 -1.85
CA ALA A 85 3.65 -7.42 -2.94
C ALA A 85 4.36 -6.12 -3.27
N GLN A 86 4.32 -5.73 -4.54
CA GLN A 86 4.75 -4.42 -5.01
C GLN A 86 3.55 -3.64 -5.51
N VAL A 87 3.44 -2.40 -5.05
CA VAL A 87 2.31 -1.53 -5.35
C VAL A 87 2.83 -0.24 -5.97
N ARG A 88 2.40 0.06 -7.18
CA ARG A 88 2.69 1.34 -7.84
C ARG A 88 1.59 2.33 -7.52
N ILE A 89 2.00 3.47 -6.97
CA ILE A 89 1.11 4.57 -6.58
C ILE A 89 1.48 5.80 -7.40
N LYS A 90 0.48 6.53 -7.88
CA LYS A 90 0.65 7.88 -8.41
C LYS A 90 0.18 8.88 -7.34
N LEU A 91 1.03 9.81 -6.98
CA LEU A 91 0.77 10.85 -6.00
C LEU A 91 0.63 12.21 -6.70
N SER A 92 -0.41 12.95 -6.35
CA SER A 92 -0.56 14.36 -6.72
C SER A 92 -0.28 15.22 -5.50
N TRP A 93 0.61 16.20 -5.62
CA TRP A 93 1.07 17.00 -4.48
C TRP A 93 1.55 18.39 -4.91
N TYR A 94 1.67 19.30 -3.95
CA TYR A 94 2.25 20.61 -4.16
C TYR A 94 3.04 21.06 -2.93
N LEU A 95 3.94 22.03 -3.15
CA LEU A 95 4.62 22.73 -2.05
C LEU A 95 3.76 23.90 -1.59
N SER A 96 3.56 24.03 -0.29
CA SER A 96 2.73 25.09 0.32
C SER A 96 3.13 26.50 -0.15
N ALA A 97 4.43 26.74 -0.36
CA ALA A 97 4.95 28.03 -0.81
C ALA A 97 4.66 28.35 -2.29
N LYS A 98 4.42 27.36 -3.14
CA LYS A 98 4.35 27.54 -4.62
C LYS A 98 3.00 27.19 -5.23
N GLY A 99 2.21 26.32 -4.63
CA GLY A 99 0.87 25.93 -5.10
C GLY A 99 0.80 25.17 -6.42
N THR A 100 1.92 24.92 -7.11
CA THR A 100 1.95 24.15 -8.37
C THR A 100 1.81 22.67 -8.05
N VAL A 101 0.83 22.03 -8.68
CA VAL A 101 0.60 20.57 -8.51
C VAL A 101 1.60 19.78 -9.34
N HIS A 102 2.23 18.82 -8.71
CA HIS A 102 3.16 17.86 -9.30
C HIS A 102 2.60 16.44 -9.23
N GLU A 103 3.06 15.58 -10.12
CA GLU A 103 2.77 14.15 -10.09
C GLU A 103 4.07 13.36 -9.90
N THR A 104 4.00 12.37 -8.99
CA THR A 104 5.11 11.45 -8.71
C THR A 104 4.59 10.03 -8.67
N HIS A 105 5.29 9.12 -9.32
CA HIS A 105 5.04 7.69 -9.20
C HIS A 105 6.01 7.08 -8.20
N ALA A 106 5.49 6.38 -7.22
CA ALA A 106 6.24 5.65 -6.21
C ALA A 106 5.98 4.15 -6.32
N LEU A 107 6.97 3.36 -5.94
CA LEU A 107 6.85 1.93 -5.72
C LEU A 107 6.88 1.66 -4.24
N GLN A 108 5.83 1.05 -3.73
CA GLN A 108 5.73 0.56 -2.36
C GLN A 108 5.99 -0.94 -2.33
N THR A 109 6.88 -1.38 -1.46
CA THR A 109 7.08 -2.80 -1.17
C THR A 109 6.36 -3.16 0.11
N TRP A 110 5.54 -4.18 0.03
CA TRP A 110 4.71 -4.68 1.11
C TRP A 110 5.12 -6.09 1.51
N GLU A 111 5.21 -6.35 2.80
CA GLU A 111 5.50 -7.66 3.35
C GLU A 111 4.41 -8.10 4.33
N ARG A 112 4.00 -9.36 4.23
CA ARG A 112 3.09 -9.98 5.18
C ARG A 112 3.87 -10.65 6.30
N LYS A 113 3.57 -10.25 7.53
CA LYS A 113 4.08 -10.88 8.75
C LYS A 113 2.90 -11.40 9.56
N GLY A 114 2.77 -12.73 9.63
CA GLY A 114 1.56 -13.36 10.19
C GLY A 114 0.32 -13.05 9.34
N LYS A 115 -0.65 -12.38 9.93
CA LYS A 115 -1.90 -11.96 9.26
C LYS A 115 -1.90 -10.50 8.81
N LEU A 116 -0.82 -9.77 9.06
CA LEU A 116 -0.75 -8.33 8.82
C LEU A 116 0.20 -8.01 7.68
N TRP A 117 -0.19 -7.04 6.87
CA TRP A 117 0.64 -6.45 5.82
C TRP A 117 1.24 -5.13 6.29
N PHE A 118 2.55 -4.98 6.04
CA PHE A 118 3.31 -3.77 6.35
C PHE A 118 3.97 -3.22 5.11
N MET A 119 3.95 -1.91 4.95
CA MET A 119 4.73 -1.19 3.96
C MET A 119 6.15 -1.04 4.51
N VAL A 120 7.11 -1.68 3.86
CA VAL A 120 8.51 -1.77 4.34
C VAL A 120 9.46 -0.87 3.57
N GLN A 121 9.09 -0.46 2.36
CA GLN A 121 9.89 0.44 1.54
C GLN A 121 8.99 1.23 0.58
N GLU A 122 9.31 2.50 0.39
CA GLU A 122 8.70 3.34 -0.64
C GLU A 122 9.79 4.18 -1.29
N ALA A 123 9.81 4.23 -2.63
CA ALA A 123 10.78 5.02 -3.38
C ALA A 123 10.14 5.58 -4.65
N ARG A 124 10.63 6.74 -5.11
CA ARG A 124 10.24 7.31 -6.39
C ARG A 124 10.71 6.42 -7.53
N VAL A 125 9.87 6.22 -8.53
CA VAL A 125 10.23 5.47 -9.76
C VAL A 125 10.10 6.33 -11.01
N ARG A 126 9.29 7.39 -10.97
CA ARG A 126 9.07 8.30 -12.10
C ARG A 126 8.40 9.60 -11.64
N GLY A 127 8.50 10.64 -12.46
CA GLY A 127 7.85 11.93 -12.24
C GLY A 127 8.67 12.88 -11.37
N ALA A 128 8.02 13.90 -10.82
CA ALA A 128 8.68 14.94 -10.04
C ALA A 128 9.32 14.40 -8.75
N GLU A 129 10.46 14.94 -8.38
CA GLU A 129 11.08 14.66 -7.08
C GLU A 129 10.23 15.24 -5.96
N MET A 130 9.69 14.39 -5.10
CA MET A 130 8.89 14.79 -3.97
C MET A 130 9.75 14.82 -2.71
N PRO A 131 9.82 15.96 -1.98
CA PRO A 131 10.59 16.04 -0.75
C PRO A 131 10.19 14.96 0.26
N GLY A 132 11.17 14.25 0.79
CA GLY A 132 10.98 13.18 1.77
C GLY A 132 10.60 11.81 1.17
N LEU A 133 10.41 11.71 -0.14
CA LEU A 133 10.26 10.43 -0.81
C LEU A 133 11.65 9.95 -1.29
N PRO A 134 12.14 8.80 -0.82
CA PRO A 134 13.45 8.28 -1.22
C PRO A 134 13.56 8.05 -2.72
N GLU A 135 14.76 8.27 -3.26
CA GLU A 135 15.12 7.81 -4.59
C GLU A 135 15.40 6.31 -4.58
N PRO A 136 15.17 5.60 -5.71
CA PRO A 136 15.50 4.19 -5.78
C PRO A 136 16.99 3.97 -5.59
N ALA A 137 17.37 2.89 -4.90
CA ALA A 137 18.76 2.48 -4.81
C ALA A 137 19.34 2.25 -6.22
N SER A 138 20.56 2.69 -6.46
CA SER A 138 21.20 2.73 -7.77
C SER A 138 21.34 1.37 -8.48
N ASP A 139 21.11 0.27 -7.76
CA ASP A 139 21.20 -1.11 -8.28
C ASP A 139 19.85 -1.73 -8.66
N THR A 140 18.75 -0.99 -8.54
CA THR A 140 17.45 -1.52 -8.95
C THR A 140 17.22 -1.22 -10.43
N THR A 141 17.74 -2.08 -11.28
CA THR A 141 17.29 -2.18 -12.68
C THR A 141 15.83 -2.62 -12.66
N LEU A 142 14.92 -1.64 -12.65
CA LEU A 142 13.50 -1.93 -12.81
C LEU A 142 13.30 -2.55 -14.19
N PRO A 143 12.60 -3.67 -14.30
CA PRO A 143 12.21 -4.16 -15.62
C PRO A 143 11.35 -3.10 -16.29
N VAL A 144 11.85 -2.57 -17.38
CA VAL A 144 11.10 -1.67 -18.25
C VAL A 144 9.93 -2.48 -18.81
N PRO A 145 8.69 -1.98 -18.70
CA PRO A 145 7.53 -2.66 -19.28
C PRO A 145 7.60 -2.74 -20.80
#